data_4ae3964a701aaf92feeb4dc182889398
#
_entry.id   4ae3964a701aaf92feeb4dc182889398
#
_cell.length_a   1.000
_cell.length_b   1.000
_cell.length_c   1.000
_cell.angle_alpha   90.00
_cell.angle_beta   90.00
_cell.angle_gamma   90.00
#
_symmetry.space_group_name_H-M   'P 1'
#
loop_
_entity.id
_entity.type
_entity.pdbx_description
1 polymer ?
#
loop_
_entity_poly.entity_id
_entity_poly.type
_entity_poly.pdbx_seq_one_letter_code
_entity_poly.pdbx_strand_id
1 'polypeptide(L)'
;MPSDNKIINPITDHIGKRRTFAIISHPDAGKTTLTENILLQSGAINMAGRVRAKANSRRTTSDFIKIEKDRGISVSTSAMSFQFNDFWLNLVDTPGHADFSEDTYRTLTAVDFVVMIIDGAKGIESQTRKLFEICRLRDLPIITFCNKMDRESRSIIEIIDEIQEELALEVTPLNCPVGLGKDFIGCYQMKTEMIDLIDKHNKTDKQRVRTIDPKDTKELFQKISKGDWERTCEDISMIKSLTPAFKINDFLHGSLTPLFFGSAIFSFGIPQLLDAIGNLGPQPKSRPSHKRAVNPNEEQVSGFVFKVQANMDHKHRDRIAFVRLCSGKFKRGMKLFHVRSGKLITISNPIFFLAQDRNILDEAWAGDIIGIPNHGQFMIGDSFTEREDLKFLGIPSFAPEILKKVSTLDPLKAKHLEKALKQFAEEGVMKLFISEVTDIKIIGVVGPLQLDVLLERIKSEYKIPAKFEETQYKGACWLSGSETEIKQLVDANRDQIARDNDNDWVFLIRIDWDLQKNKQKFPNVNFNSTKETQV
;
A
#
# COMPACT_ATOMS: atom_id res chain seq x y z
N MET A 1 -45.00 -6.73 -21.73
CA MET A 1 -44.44 -5.73 -20.81
C MET A 1 -43.08 -5.34 -21.37
N PRO A 2 -42.82 -4.09 -21.71
CA PRO A 2 -41.53 -3.70 -22.26
C PRO A 2 -40.49 -3.76 -21.15
N SER A 3 -39.34 -4.41 -21.45
CA SER A 3 -38.15 -4.44 -20.64
C SER A 3 -37.65 -3.01 -20.40
N ASP A 4 -37.59 -2.60 -19.16
CA ASP A 4 -36.91 -1.38 -18.72
C ASP A 4 -35.43 -1.44 -19.16
N ASN A 5 -35.14 -0.90 -20.33
CA ASN A 5 -33.81 -0.50 -20.72
C ASN A 5 -33.39 0.66 -19.80
N LYS A 6 -32.90 0.36 -18.61
CA LYS A 6 -32.15 1.34 -17.81
C LYS A 6 -30.97 1.80 -18.67
N ILE A 7 -31.06 3.03 -19.19
CA ILE A 7 -29.90 3.72 -19.76
C ILE A 7 -28.86 3.81 -18.64
N ILE A 8 -27.94 2.86 -18.63
CA ILE A 8 -26.83 2.84 -17.65
C ILE A 8 -25.99 4.08 -17.98
N ASN A 9 -25.87 4.99 -17.03
CA ASN A 9 -24.98 6.13 -17.17
C ASN A 9 -23.56 5.60 -17.47
N PRO A 10 -22.89 6.00 -18.57
CA PRO A 10 -21.55 5.51 -18.92
C PRO A 10 -20.54 5.64 -17.79
N ILE A 11 -20.67 6.66 -16.95
CA ILE A 11 -19.82 6.88 -15.77
C ILE A 11 -19.97 5.71 -14.79
N THR A 12 -21.21 5.34 -14.46
CA THR A 12 -21.49 4.26 -13.48
C THR A 12 -20.98 2.90 -13.99
N ASP A 13 -21.10 2.59 -15.28
CA ASP A 13 -20.59 1.33 -15.84
C ASP A 13 -19.07 1.24 -15.75
N HIS A 14 -18.37 2.30 -16.13
CA HIS A 14 -16.90 2.34 -16.03
C HIS A 14 -16.41 2.23 -14.58
N ILE A 15 -17.05 2.92 -13.64
CA ILE A 15 -16.70 2.87 -12.21
C ILE A 15 -16.98 1.47 -11.65
N GLY A 16 -18.10 0.85 -12.04
CA GLY A 16 -18.49 -0.48 -11.61
C GLY A 16 -17.47 -1.58 -11.91
N LYS A 17 -16.68 -1.40 -12.97
CA LYS A 17 -15.64 -2.33 -13.40
C LYS A 17 -14.27 -2.08 -12.75
N ARG A 18 -14.11 -1.02 -11.94
CA ARG A 18 -12.83 -0.67 -11.32
C ARG A 18 -12.65 -1.28 -9.95
N ARG A 19 -11.44 -1.77 -9.70
CA ARG A 19 -11.01 -2.32 -8.41
C ARG A 19 -9.65 -1.76 -8.06
N THR A 20 -9.55 -1.10 -6.92
CA THR A 20 -8.29 -0.52 -6.47
C THR A 20 -7.94 -1.10 -5.12
N PHE A 21 -6.84 -1.83 -5.07
CA PHE A 21 -6.43 -2.60 -3.91
C PHE A 21 -4.93 -2.50 -3.63
N ALA A 22 -4.57 -2.69 -2.37
CA ALA A 22 -3.18 -2.84 -1.95
C ALA A 22 -2.89 -4.30 -1.58
N ILE A 23 -1.62 -4.69 -1.69
CA ILE A 23 -1.13 -5.94 -1.13
C ILE A 23 -0.31 -5.63 0.10
N ILE A 24 -0.69 -6.22 1.23
CA ILE A 24 0.02 -6.08 2.51
C ILE A 24 0.52 -7.44 3.00
N SER A 25 1.65 -7.44 3.68
CA SER A 25 2.21 -8.66 4.27
C SER A 25 3.33 -8.33 5.26
N HIS A 26 3.69 -9.30 6.07
CA HIS A 26 5.00 -9.31 6.72
C HIS A 26 6.12 -9.45 5.67
N PRO A 27 7.35 -8.91 5.91
CA PRO A 27 8.52 -9.20 5.08
C PRO A 27 8.69 -10.71 4.86
N ASP A 28 9.12 -11.10 3.68
CA ASP A 28 9.33 -12.49 3.26
C ASP A 28 8.08 -13.39 3.15
N ALA A 29 6.88 -12.93 3.42
CA ALA A 29 5.65 -13.72 3.19
C ALA A 29 5.39 -14.04 1.70
N GLY A 30 6.14 -13.42 0.79
CA GLY A 30 6.06 -13.68 -0.65
C GLY A 30 5.28 -12.64 -1.44
N LYS A 31 5.18 -11.41 -0.92
CA LYS A 31 4.46 -10.29 -1.55
C LYS A 31 4.92 -10.03 -2.98
N THR A 32 6.20 -9.76 -3.19
CA THR A 32 6.77 -9.47 -4.52
C THR A 32 6.53 -10.62 -5.51
N THR A 33 6.65 -11.87 -5.05
CA THR A 33 6.38 -13.05 -5.89
C THR A 33 4.90 -13.12 -6.27
N LEU A 34 3.98 -12.82 -5.34
CA LEU A 34 2.55 -12.79 -5.64
C LEU A 34 2.21 -11.67 -6.60
N THR A 35 2.72 -10.45 -6.37
CA THR A 35 2.52 -9.29 -7.24
C THR A 35 2.95 -9.60 -8.69
N GLU A 36 4.15 -10.16 -8.89
CA GLU A 36 4.63 -10.54 -10.22
C GLU A 36 3.77 -11.60 -10.89
N ASN A 37 3.31 -12.59 -10.13
CA ASN A 37 2.45 -13.63 -10.69
C ASN A 37 1.03 -13.15 -10.98
N ILE A 38 0.48 -12.21 -10.22
CA ILE A 38 -0.77 -11.51 -10.54
C ILE A 38 -0.63 -10.81 -11.90
N LEU A 39 0.45 -10.06 -12.10
CA LEU A 39 0.71 -9.36 -13.37
C LEU A 39 0.95 -10.33 -14.54
N LEU A 40 1.60 -11.45 -14.30
CA LEU A 40 1.82 -12.49 -15.31
C LEU A 40 0.51 -13.16 -15.72
N GLN A 41 -0.30 -13.57 -14.77
CA GLN A 41 -1.58 -14.25 -15.01
C GLN A 41 -2.61 -13.33 -15.67
N SER A 42 -2.59 -12.03 -15.34
CA SER A 42 -3.42 -11.04 -16.03
C SER A 42 -2.95 -10.72 -17.45
N GLY A 43 -1.74 -11.17 -17.83
CA GLY A 43 -1.13 -10.85 -19.14
C GLY A 43 -0.51 -9.45 -19.21
N ALA A 44 -0.45 -8.73 -18.09
CA ALA A 44 0.16 -7.41 -18.03
C ALA A 44 1.68 -7.43 -18.22
N ILE A 45 2.34 -8.55 -17.89
CA ILE A 45 3.75 -8.80 -18.16
C ILE A 45 3.93 -10.15 -18.85
N ASN A 46 4.97 -10.27 -19.69
CA ASN A 46 5.21 -11.49 -20.48
C ASN A 46 6.01 -12.56 -19.73
N MET A 47 6.74 -12.19 -18.67
CA MET A 47 7.56 -13.10 -17.87
C MET A 47 7.80 -12.54 -16.47
N ALA A 48 7.45 -13.31 -15.44
CA ALA A 48 7.77 -12.95 -14.05
C ALA A 48 9.28 -13.06 -13.79
N GLY A 49 9.85 -12.05 -13.14
CA GLY A 49 11.22 -12.10 -12.62
C GLY A 49 11.26 -13.06 -11.43
N ARG A 50 11.85 -14.24 -11.58
CA ARG A 50 11.99 -15.16 -10.44
C ARG A 50 12.92 -14.56 -9.39
N VAL A 51 12.42 -14.24 -8.22
CA VAL A 51 13.22 -13.89 -7.03
C VAL A 51 14.01 -15.14 -6.62
N ARG A 52 15.20 -15.33 -7.17
CA ARG A 52 16.16 -16.33 -6.69
C ARG A 52 17.24 -15.62 -5.89
N ALA A 53 17.42 -16.04 -4.66
CA ALA A 53 18.51 -15.63 -3.77
C ALA A 53 19.89 -16.17 -4.24
N LYS A 54 20.29 -15.90 -5.49
CA LYS A 54 21.66 -16.14 -6.00
C LYS A 54 22.00 -15.22 -7.18
N ALA A 55 23.22 -14.75 -7.18
CA ALA A 55 23.93 -13.71 -7.91
C ALA A 55 23.84 -13.69 -9.46
N ASN A 56 22.67 -13.91 -10.09
CA ASN A 56 22.46 -13.66 -11.53
C ASN A 56 20.96 -13.55 -11.83
N SER A 57 20.16 -12.99 -10.93
CA SER A 57 18.71 -12.93 -11.07
C SER A 57 18.26 -11.77 -11.95
N ARG A 58 17.27 -12.05 -12.80
CA ARG A 58 16.50 -11.06 -13.56
C ARG A 58 15.81 -10.10 -12.59
N ARG A 59 15.75 -8.84 -12.97
CA ARG A 59 15.18 -7.73 -12.18
C ARG A 59 13.69 -7.93 -12.00
N THR A 60 13.17 -7.67 -10.78
CA THR A 60 11.74 -7.66 -10.50
C THR A 60 11.08 -6.41 -11.08
N THR A 61 9.82 -6.51 -11.50
CA THR A 61 9.10 -5.40 -12.13
C THR A 61 8.71 -4.32 -11.13
N SER A 62 8.54 -4.69 -9.85
CA SER A 62 8.13 -3.81 -8.77
C SER A 62 9.28 -3.03 -8.12
N ASP A 63 10.54 -3.49 -8.24
CA ASP A 63 11.68 -2.89 -7.53
C ASP A 63 12.46 -1.92 -8.44
N PHE A 64 12.36 -0.63 -8.16
CA PHE A 64 12.94 0.43 -8.99
C PHE A 64 14.29 0.94 -8.47
N ILE A 65 14.52 0.96 -7.15
CA ILE A 65 15.71 1.50 -6.51
C ILE A 65 16.81 0.44 -6.43
N LYS A 66 18.09 0.86 -6.61
CA LYS A 66 19.24 -0.06 -6.54
C LYS A 66 19.30 -0.83 -5.23
N ILE A 67 19.00 -0.18 -4.10
CA ILE A 67 18.96 -0.80 -2.77
C ILE A 67 17.90 -1.88 -2.66
N GLU A 68 16.73 -1.71 -3.28
CA GLU A 68 15.68 -2.73 -3.35
C GLU A 68 16.19 -3.99 -4.03
N LYS A 69 16.92 -3.82 -5.14
CA LYS A 69 17.51 -4.92 -5.91
C LYS A 69 18.65 -5.62 -5.18
N ASP A 70 19.48 -4.86 -4.48
CA ASP A 70 20.66 -5.39 -3.79
C ASP A 70 20.26 -6.12 -2.48
N ARG A 71 19.23 -5.66 -1.79
CA ARG A 71 18.75 -6.24 -0.52
C ARG A 71 17.53 -7.16 -0.68
N GLY A 72 16.86 -7.14 -1.83
CA GLY A 72 15.67 -7.97 -2.11
C GLY A 72 14.43 -7.56 -1.30
N ILE A 73 14.32 -6.28 -0.93
CA ILE A 73 13.20 -5.72 -0.17
C ILE A 73 12.56 -4.58 -0.94
N SER A 74 11.24 -4.50 -0.95
CA SER A 74 10.52 -3.35 -1.49
C SER A 74 10.56 -2.20 -0.48
N VAL A 75 11.14 -1.08 -0.88
CA VAL A 75 11.33 0.14 -0.07
C VAL A 75 10.26 1.17 -0.39
N SER A 76 9.80 1.19 -1.64
CA SER A 76 8.83 2.18 -2.13
C SER A 76 7.56 1.52 -2.64
N THR A 77 6.43 2.22 -2.47
CA THR A 77 5.15 1.83 -3.07
C THR A 77 5.21 1.98 -4.59
N SER A 78 4.72 1.01 -5.32
CA SER A 78 4.48 1.10 -6.76
C SER A 78 3.00 0.96 -7.09
N ALA A 79 2.52 1.69 -8.08
CA ALA A 79 1.16 1.56 -8.59
C ALA A 79 1.21 0.93 -9.98
N MET A 80 0.34 -0.03 -10.24
CA MET A 80 0.25 -0.75 -11.50
C MET A 80 -1.21 -0.96 -11.86
N SER A 81 -1.56 -0.66 -13.09
CA SER A 81 -2.93 -0.83 -13.58
C SER A 81 -2.94 -1.80 -14.76
N PHE A 82 -3.95 -2.65 -14.81
CA PHE A 82 -4.09 -3.67 -15.85
C PHE A 82 -5.54 -4.12 -15.96
N GLN A 83 -5.88 -4.74 -17.09
CA GLN A 83 -7.18 -5.33 -17.30
C GLN A 83 -7.13 -6.83 -16.99
N PHE A 84 -8.14 -7.33 -16.30
CA PHE A 84 -8.38 -8.76 -16.11
C PHE A 84 -9.88 -9.05 -16.26
N ASN A 85 -10.22 -9.89 -17.23
CA ASN A 85 -11.60 -10.10 -17.67
C ASN A 85 -12.29 -8.76 -17.98
N ASP A 86 -13.46 -8.50 -17.40
CA ASP A 86 -14.20 -7.26 -17.54
C ASP A 86 -13.79 -6.15 -16.56
N PHE A 87 -12.82 -6.44 -15.68
CA PHE A 87 -12.39 -5.54 -14.62
C PHE A 87 -11.12 -4.77 -15.00
N TRP A 88 -11.08 -3.53 -14.57
CA TRP A 88 -9.90 -2.68 -14.56
C TRP A 88 -9.31 -2.66 -13.15
N LEU A 89 -8.15 -3.26 -12.99
CA LEU A 89 -7.51 -3.47 -11.70
C LEU A 89 -6.38 -2.46 -11.49
N ASN A 90 -6.42 -1.75 -10.37
CA ASN A 90 -5.36 -0.85 -9.91
C ASN A 90 -4.72 -1.48 -8.67
N LEU A 91 -3.56 -2.07 -8.85
CA LEU A 91 -2.76 -2.67 -7.79
C LEU A 91 -1.80 -1.65 -7.23
N VAL A 92 -1.78 -1.48 -5.92
CA VAL A 92 -0.78 -0.68 -5.22
C VAL A 92 0.05 -1.61 -4.35
N ASP A 93 1.30 -1.83 -4.76
CA ASP A 93 2.25 -2.66 -4.02
C ASP A 93 2.90 -1.82 -2.92
N THR A 94 2.78 -2.25 -1.66
CA THR A 94 3.24 -1.51 -0.49
C THR A 94 4.61 -2.01 -0.02
N PRO A 95 5.44 -1.18 0.65
CA PRO A 95 6.63 -1.66 1.34
C PRO A 95 6.27 -2.73 2.38
N GLY A 96 7.06 -3.82 2.44
CA GLY A 96 6.86 -4.86 3.45
C GLY A 96 7.54 -4.57 4.79
N HIS A 97 8.56 -3.71 4.81
CA HIS A 97 9.37 -3.45 5.98
C HIS A 97 8.74 -2.39 6.90
N ALA A 98 8.81 -2.60 8.23
CA ALA A 98 8.21 -1.71 9.23
C ALA A 98 8.73 -0.26 9.16
N ASP A 99 10.00 -0.07 8.81
CA ASP A 99 10.61 1.26 8.68
C ASP A 99 9.92 2.15 7.64
N PHE A 100 9.20 1.56 6.67
CA PHE A 100 8.46 2.27 5.63
C PHE A 100 6.94 2.25 5.86
N SER A 101 6.51 2.00 7.10
CA SER A 101 5.08 1.88 7.45
C SER A 101 4.28 3.15 7.12
N GLU A 102 4.86 4.34 7.23
CA GLU A 102 4.16 5.59 6.91
C GLU A 102 3.75 5.66 5.42
N ASP A 103 4.60 5.20 4.50
CA ASP A 103 4.26 5.11 3.08
C ASP A 103 3.12 4.10 2.84
N THR A 104 3.15 2.98 3.56
CA THR A 104 2.04 2.01 3.54
C THR A 104 0.74 2.61 4.05
N TYR A 105 0.77 3.36 5.14
CA TYR A 105 -0.43 4.00 5.72
C TYR A 105 -1.06 5.03 4.77
N ARG A 106 -0.23 5.84 4.09
CA ARG A 106 -0.69 6.78 3.06
C ARG A 106 -1.29 6.04 1.86
N THR A 107 -0.66 4.97 1.44
CA THR A 107 -1.12 4.12 0.34
C THR A 107 -2.49 3.53 0.63
N LEU A 108 -2.72 3.05 1.86
CA LEU A 108 -4.02 2.51 2.27
C LEU A 108 -5.15 3.54 2.23
N THR A 109 -4.85 4.86 2.20
CA THR A 109 -5.88 5.88 1.97
C THR A 109 -6.38 5.90 0.53
N ALA A 110 -5.58 5.43 -0.42
CA ALA A 110 -5.89 5.49 -1.84
C ALA A 110 -6.58 4.24 -2.39
N VAL A 111 -6.73 3.19 -1.58
CA VAL A 111 -7.35 1.93 -2.02
C VAL A 111 -8.73 1.71 -1.43
N ASP A 112 -9.48 0.77 -1.99
CA ASP A 112 -10.85 0.46 -1.58
C ASP A 112 -10.94 -0.85 -0.79
N PHE A 113 -9.93 -1.73 -0.90
CA PHE A 113 -9.76 -2.98 -0.14
C PHE A 113 -8.30 -3.46 -0.20
N VAL A 114 -8.02 -4.55 0.49
CA VAL A 114 -6.66 -5.07 0.68
C VAL A 114 -6.60 -6.56 0.42
N VAL A 115 -5.50 -7.03 -0.16
CA VAL A 115 -5.09 -8.43 -0.17
C VAL A 115 -4.00 -8.62 0.89
N MET A 116 -4.31 -9.37 1.94
CA MET A 116 -3.39 -9.69 3.02
C MET A 116 -2.74 -11.05 2.77
N ILE A 117 -1.40 -11.10 2.76
CA ILE A 117 -0.66 -12.34 2.58
C ILE A 117 -0.15 -12.83 3.94
N ILE A 118 -0.42 -14.09 4.22
CA ILE A 118 0.07 -14.82 5.40
C ILE A 118 1.00 -15.94 4.92
N ASP A 119 2.11 -16.16 5.62
CA ASP A 119 2.98 -17.32 5.40
C ASP A 119 2.38 -18.55 6.10
N GLY A 120 2.10 -19.62 5.35
CA GLY A 120 1.47 -20.84 5.89
C GLY A 120 2.28 -21.53 7.00
N ALA A 121 3.60 -21.31 7.06
CA ALA A 121 4.44 -21.86 8.13
C ALA A 121 4.49 -20.97 9.37
N LYS A 122 4.49 -19.64 9.18
CA LYS A 122 4.69 -18.67 10.25
C LYS A 122 3.40 -18.12 10.86
N GLY A 123 2.31 -18.09 10.07
CA GLY A 123 1.03 -17.52 10.50
C GLY A 123 1.06 -15.99 10.52
N ILE A 124 0.39 -15.39 11.52
CA ILE A 124 0.28 -13.95 11.70
C ILE A 124 1.51 -13.41 12.41
N GLU A 125 2.31 -12.65 11.69
CA GLU A 125 3.50 -11.99 12.21
C GLU A 125 3.21 -10.54 12.63
N SER A 126 4.09 -9.94 13.44
CA SER A 126 3.90 -8.62 14.07
C SER A 126 3.53 -7.49 13.09
N GLN A 127 4.15 -7.48 11.90
CA GLN A 127 3.86 -6.46 10.89
C GLN A 127 2.47 -6.67 10.25
N THR A 128 2.06 -7.93 10.03
CA THR A 128 0.71 -8.25 9.54
C THR A 128 -0.35 -7.72 10.48
N ARG A 129 -0.15 -7.92 11.80
CA ARG A 129 -1.08 -7.43 12.84
C ARG A 129 -1.21 -5.91 12.82
N LYS A 130 -0.08 -5.17 12.78
CA LYS A 130 -0.08 -3.71 12.69
C LYS A 130 -0.82 -3.19 11.44
N LEU A 131 -0.57 -3.81 10.29
CA LEU A 131 -1.22 -3.42 9.03
C LEU A 131 -2.71 -3.74 9.04
N PHE A 132 -3.11 -4.85 9.66
CA PHE A 132 -4.51 -5.20 9.85
C PHE A 132 -5.25 -4.16 10.69
N GLU A 133 -4.67 -3.73 11.83
CA GLU A 133 -5.27 -2.69 12.68
C GLU A 133 -5.57 -1.41 11.91
N ILE A 134 -4.68 -1.03 11.00
CA ILE A 134 -4.87 0.15 10.15
C ILE A 134 -5.97 -0.06 9.12
N CYS A 135 -6.04 -1.24 8.51
CA CYS A 135 -7.12 -1.58 7.59
C CYS A 135 -8.47 -1.52 8.32
N ARG A 136 -8.53 -2.01 9.56
CA ARG A 136 -9.73 -1.97 10.41
C ARG A 136 -10.15 -0.54 10.76
N LEU A 137 -9.20 0.33 11.15
CA LEU A 137 -9.46 1.75 11.43
C LEU A 137 -9.98 2.53 10.21
N ARG A 138 -9.80 1.98 9.00
CA ARG A 138 -10.21 2.58 7.73
C ARG A 138 -11.38 1.88 7.06
N ASP A 139 -11.98 0.91 7.72
CA ASP A 139 -13.08 0.10 7.19
C ASP A 139 -12.76 -0.51 5.81
N LEU A 140 -11.49 -0.97 5.64
CA LEU A 140 -11.05 -1.63 4.41
C LEU A 140 -11.33 -3.12 4.48
N PRO A 141 -12.15 -3.67 3.56
CA PRO A 141 -12.34 -5.11 3.43
C PRO A 141 -11.00 -5.81 3.09
N ILE A 142 -10.83 -7.03 3.60
CA ILE A 142 -9.60 -7.80 3.46
C ILE A 142 -9.88 -9.15 2.80
N ILE A 143 -9.18 -9.45 1.71
CA ILE A 143 -9.07 -10.80 1.14
C ILE A 143 -7.76 -11.39 1.66
N THR A 144 -7.81 -12.56 2.28
CA THR A 144 -6.62 -13.21 2.84
C THR A 144 -6.10 -14.30 1.90
N PHE A 145 -4.80 -14.31 1.65
CA PHE A 145 -4.10 -15.33 0.87
C PHE A 145 -3.01 -15.99 1.72
N CYS A 146 -3.21 -17.26 2.09
CA CYS A 146 -2.23 -18.06 2.79
C CYS A 146 -1.27 -18.68 1.75
N ASN A 147 -0.05 -18.15 1.73
CA ASN A 147 0.99 -18.48 0.76
C ASN A 147 1.95 -19.56 1.25
N LYS A 148 2.70 -20.14 0.33
CA LYS A 148 3.78 -21.12 0.58
C LYS A 148 3.29 -22.48 1.06
N MET A 149 2.09 -22.91 0.64
CA MET A 149 1.56 -24.23 0.95
C MET A 149 2.41 -25.37 0.36
N ASP A 150 3.35 -25.07 -0.53
CA ASP A 150 4.37 -25.96 -1.08
C ASP A 150 5.53 -26.28 -0.11
N ARG A 151 5.54 -25.69 1.08
CA ARG A 151 6.52 -25.91 2.15
C ARG A 151 5.83 -26.48 3.38
N GLU A 152 6.62 -26.91 4.37
CA GLU A 152 6.07 -27.25 5.68
C GLU A 152 5.23 -26.07 6.17
N SER A 153 3.96 -26.34 6.40
CA SER A 153 2.98 -25.36 6.85
C SER A 153 2.24 -25.91 8.07
N ARG A 154 1.64 -25.01 8.83
CA ARG A 154 0.71 -25.39 9.91
C ARG A 154 -0.52 -26.04 9.32
N SER A 155 -1.31 -26.70 10.17
CA SER A 155 -2.61 -27.22 9.75
C SER A 155 -3.56 -26.10 9.33
N ILE A 156 -4.50 -26.41 8.46
CA ILE A 156 -5.47 -25.43 7.94
C ILE A 156 -6.30 -24.84 9.07
N ILE A 157 -6.72 -25.69 10.02
CA ILE A 157 -7.54 -25.29 11.16
C ILE A 157 -6.75 -24.34 12.08
N GLU A 158 -5.48 -24.65 12.40
CA GLU A 158 -4.63 -23.76 13.19
C GLU A 158 -4.48 -22.38 12.57
N ILE A 159 -4.37 -22.28 11.23
CA ILE A 159 -4.28 -20.99 10.53
C ILE A 159 -5.60 -20.23 10.63
N ILE A 160 -6.74 -20.92 10.48
CA ILE A 160 -8.07 -20.31 10.61
C ILE A 160 -8.28 -19.78 12.03
N ASP A 161 -7.99 -20.61 13.04
CA ASP A 161 -8.14 -20.25 14.46
C ASP A 161 -7.24 -19.03 14.81
N GLU A 162 -5.98 -19.04 14.35
CA GLU A 162 -5.07 -17.92 14.59
C GLU A 162 -5.59 -16.60 13.98
N ILE A 163 -6.15 -16.63 12.76
CA ILE A 163 -6.74 -15.43 12.13
C ILE A 163 -7.94 -14.94 12.95
N GLN A 164 -8.80 -15.85 13.40
CA GLN A 164 -10.00 -15.51 14.17
C GLN A 164 -9.64 -14.95 15.56
N GLU A 165 -8.72 -15.60 16.26
CA GLU A 165 -8.33 -15.20 17.62
C GLU A 165 -7.50 -13.91 17.62
N GLU A 166 -6.48 -13.80 16.76
CA GLU A 166 -5.57 -12.68 16.80
C GLU A 166 -6.09 -11.42 16.11
N LEU A 167 -6.90 -11.57 15.06
CA LEU A 167 -7.44 -10.43 14.32
C LEU A 167 -8.91 -10.14 14.64
N ALA A 168 -9.58 -10.98 15.44
CA ALA A 168 -11.03 -10.89 15.68
C ALA A 168 -11.81 -10.74 14.35
N LEU A 169 -11.48 -11.58 13.36
CA LEU A 169 -11.98 -11.54 11.99
C LEU A 169 -12.54 -12.90 11.62
N GLU A 170 -13.81 -12.97 11.26
CA GLU A 170 -14.39 -14.21 10.76
C GLU A 170 -13.73 -14.66 9.45
N VAL A 171 -13.55 -15.96 9.28
CA VAL A 171 -12.84 -16.53 8.13
C VAL A 171 -13.76 -17.48 7.37
N THR A 172 -13.86 -17.29 6.05
CA THR A 172 -14.48 -18.26 5.16
C THR A 172 -13.46 -18.75 4.14
N PRO A 173 -12.91 -19.97 4.27
CA PRO A 173 -12.07 -20.56 3.24
C PRO A 173 -12.86 -20.79 1.95
N LEU A 174 -12.33 -20.32 0.82
CA LEU A 174 -12.91 -20.54 -0.50
C LEU A 174 -12.27 -21.72 -1.24
N ASN A 175 -11.12 -22.17 -0.77
CA ASN A 175 -10.49 -23.42 -1.18
C ASN A 175 -9.84 -24.11 0.02
N CYS A 176 -9.49 -25.38 -0.14
CA CYS A 176 -8.80 -26.20 0.86
C CYS A 176 -7.60 -26.88 0.20
N PRO A 177 -6.37 -26.82 0.74
CA PRO A 177 -5.22 -27.52 0.20
C PRO A 177 -5.41 -29.03 0.16
N VAL A 178 -4.95 -29.65 -0.92
CA VAL A 178 -4.90 -31.12 -1.06
C VAL A 178 -3.45 -31.54 -0.87
N GLY A 179 -3.17 -32.14 0.29
CA GLY A 179 -1.81 -32.35 0.78
C GLY A 179 -1.15 -31.08 1.30
N LEU A 180 -0.09 -31.19 2.07
CA LEU A 180 0.67 -30.08 2.62
C LEU A 180 2.17 -30.26 2.37
N GLY A 181 2.89 -29.17 2.29
CA GLY A 181 4.34 -29.20 2.10
C GLY A 181 4.77 -29.87 0.79
N LYS A 182 5.60 -30.90 0.87
CA LYS A 182 6.08 -31.65 -0.30
C LYS A 182 4.95 -32.40 -1.01
N ASP A 183 3.92 -32.78 -0.27
CA ASP A 183 2.77 -33.52 -0.76
C ASP A 183 1.63 -32.59 -1.25
N PHE A 184 1.83 -31.28 -1.21
CA PHE A 184 0.92 -30.30 -1.77
C PHE A 184 0.82 -30.47 -3.28
N ILE A 185 -0.35 -30.90 -3.74
CA ILE A 185 -0.62 -31.17 -5.17
C ILE A 185 -1.65 -30.23 -5.78
N GLY A 186 -2.42 -29.52 -4.95
CA GLY A 186 -3.49 -28.66 -5.44
C GLY A 186 -4.43 -28.18 -4.34
N CYS A 187 -5.57 -27.61 -4.74
CA CYS A 187 -6.62 -27.22 -3.81
C CYS A 187 -7.99 -27.69 -4.27
N TYR A 188 -8.79 -28.12 -3.31
CA TYR A 188 -10.21 -28.36 -3.48
C TYR A 188 -10.95 -27.02 -3.41
N GLN A 189 -11.78 -26.74 -4.39
CA GLN A 189 -12.56 -25.50 -4.48
C GLN A 189 -13.91 -25.70 -3.76
N MET A 190 -14.15 -24.92 -2.70
CA MET A 190 -15.33 -25.11 -1.83
C MET A 190 -16.66 -24.87 -2.56
N LYS A 191 -16.68 -24.01 -3.59
CA LYS A 191 -17.89 -23.67 -4.35
C LYS A 191 -18.21 -24.67 -5.45
N THR A 192 -17.22 -25.13 -6.20
CA THR A 192 -17.41 -26.02 -7.35
C THR A 192 -17.28 -27.49 -7.00
N GLU A 193 -16.75 -27.77 -5.82
CA GLU A 193 -16.41 -29.11 -5.33
C GLU A 193 -15.44 -29.88 -6.23
N MET A 194 -14.63 -29.15 -7.00
CA MET A 194 -13.61 -29.69 -7.90
C MET A 194 -12.22 -29.49 -7.30
N ILE A 195 -11.25 -30.28 -7.74
CA ILE A 195 -9.84 -30.18 -7.34
C ILE A 195 -9.05 -29.58 -8.49
N ASP A 196 -8.35 -28.49 -8.20
CA ASP A 196 -7.36 -27.91 -9.09
C ASP A 196 -5.98 -28.49 -8.74
N LEU A 197 -5.42 -29.32 -9.63
CA LEU A 197 -4.13 -29.96 -9.47
C LEU A 197 -3.01 -29.12 -10.10
N ILE A 198 -1.82 -29.19 -9.50
CA ILE A 198 -0.60 -28.55 -10.01
C ILE A 198 0.17 -29.55 -10.88
N ASP A 199 0.45 -29.22 -12.12
CA ASP A 199 1.44 -29.92 -12.92
C ASP A 199 2.84 -29.30 -12.67
N LYS A 200 3.61 -29.94 -11.78
CA LYS A 200 4.98 -29.50 -11.44
C LYS A 200 5.97 -29.65 -12.61
N HIS A 201 5.64 -30.42 -13.64
CA HIS A 201 6.49 -30.71 -14.80
C HIS A 201 6.26 -29.77 -15.99
N ASN A 202 5.11 -29.12 -16.04
CA ASN A 202 4.79 -28.18 -17.11
C ASN A 202 5.44 -26.82 -16.87
N LYS A 203 6.31 -26.38 -17.78
CA LYS A 203 7.05 -25.12 -17.65
C LYS A 203 6.27 -23.88 -18.15
N THR A 204 5.15 -24.09 -18.85
CA THR A 204 4.32 -23.00 -19.36
C THR A 204 3.22 -22.65 -18.38
N ASP A 205 3.20 -21.43 -17.87
CA ASP A 205 2.34 -20.99 -16.76
C ASP A 205 0.83 -21.13 -17.02
N LYS A 206 0.38 -21.09 -18.26
CA LYS A 206 -1.06 -21.20 -18.63
C LYS A 206 -1.64 -22.63 -18.55
N GLN A 207 -0.81 -23.67 -18.44
CA GLN A 207 -1.24 -25.08 -18.43
C GLN A 207 -0.86 -25.83 -17.14
N ARG A 208 -0.48 -25.11 -16.08
CA ARG A 208 -0.03 -25.73 -14.82
C ARG A 208 -1.16 -26.26 -13.95
N VAL A 209 -2.37 -25.74 -14.12
CA VAL A 209 -3.53 -26.13 -13.33
C VAL A 209 -4.45 -26.98 -14.18
N ARG A 210 -4.77 -28.18 -13.68
CA ARG A 210 -5.75 -29.10 -14.27
C ARG A 210 -6.84 -29.36 -13.24
N THR A 211 -8.08 -29.09 -13.60
CA THR A 211 -9.23 -29.35 -12.74
C THR A 211 -9.73 -30.77 -12.94
N ILE A 212 -9.93 -31.50 -11.85
CA ILE A 212 -10.48 -32.86 -11.82
C ILE A 212 -11.69 -32.96 -10.88
N ASP A 213 -12.57 -33.91 -11.17
CA ASP A 213 -13.65 -34.31 -10.23
C ASP A 213 -13.05 -35.21 -9.15
N PRO A 214 -13.26 -34.93 -7.84
CA PRO A 214 -12.82 -35.80 -6.75
C PRO A 214 -13.32 -37.24 -6.87
N LYS A 215 -14.39 -37.47 -7.61
CA LYS A 215 -14.95 -38.79 -7.90
C LYS A 215 -14.10 -39.60 -8.88
N ASP A 216 -13.23 -38.94 -9.65
CA ASP A 216 -12.23 -39.62 -10.47
C ASP A 216 -11.04 -40.07 -9.62
N THR A 217 -11.27 -41.11 -8.83
CA THR A 217 -10.29 -41.66 -7.90
C THR A 217 -9.07 -42.25 -8.59
N LYS A 218 -9.15 -42.61 -9.88
CA LYS A 218 -8.02 -43.17 -10.61
C LYS A 218 -6.94 -42.10 -10.86
N GLU A 219 -7.34 -40.92 -11.29
CA GLU A 219 -6.40 -39.81 -11.52
C GLU A 219 -5.90 -39.25 -10.19
N LEU A 220 -6.81 -39.09 -9.21
CA LEU A 220 -6.48 -38.53 -7.89
C LEU A 220 -5.43 -39.39 -7.18
N PHE A 221 -5.63 -40.72 -7.09
CA PHE A 221 -4.72 -41.63 -6.36
C PHE A 221 -3.40 -41.91 -7.11
N GLN A 222 -3.23 -41.43 -8.33
CA GLN A 222 -1.92 -41.38 -8.97
C GLN A 222 -1.04 -40.24 -8.43
N LYS A 223 -1.64 -39.23 -7.81
CA LYS A 223 -0.98 -38.01 -7.35
C LYS A 223 -0.90 -37.90 -5.82
N ILE A 224 -1.87 -38.45 -5.10
CA ILE A 224 -1.97 -38.39 -3.64
C ILE A 224 -2.25 -39.80 -3.07
N SER A 225 -1.73 -40.06 -1.87
CA SER A 225 -2.06 -41.29 -1.17
C SER A 225 -3.54 -41.29 -0.72
N LYS A 226 -4.14 -42.48 -0.59
CA LYS A 226 -5.53 -42.60 -0.08
C LYS A 226 -5.66 -41.97 1.30
N GLY A 227 -4.69 -42.17 2.21
CA GLY A 227 -4.73 -41.63 3.56
C GLY A 227 -4.64 -40.12 3.58
N ASP A 228 -3.85 -39.49 2.70
CA ASP A 228 -3.77 -38.02 2.61
C ASP A 228 -5.04 -37.42 2.04
N TRP A 229 -5.71 -38.12 1.12
CA TRP A 229 -7.02 -37.70 0.62
C TRP A 229 -8.11 -37.81 1.70
N GLU A 230 -8.11 -38.91 2.50
CA GLU A 230 -9.03 -39.06 3.64
C GLU A 230 -8.87 -37.91 4.64
N ARG A 231 -7.62 -37.54 5.00
CA ARG A 231 -7.35 -36.35 5.84
C ARG A 231 -7.86 -35.05 5.21
N THR A 232 -7.64 -34.87 3.91
CA THR A 232 -8.15 -33.67 3.20
C THR A 232 -9.68 -33.62 3.26
N CYS A 233 -10.39 -34.77 3.15
CA CYS A 233 -11.83 -34.82 3.30
C CYS A 233 -12.29 -34.49 4.73
N GLU A 234 -11.54 -34.92 5.75
CA GLU A 234 -11.80 -34.55 7.15
C GLU A 234 -11.63 -33.04 7.33
N ASP A 235 -10.54 -32.43 6.83
CA ASP A 235 -10.31 -30.99 6.87
C ASP A 235 -11.45 -30.22 6.18
N ILE A 236 -11.87 -30.65 4.99
CA ILE A 236 -13.01 -30.05 4.26
C ILE A 236 -14.30 -30.13 5.10
N SER A 237 -14.54 -31.25 5.74
CA SER A 237 -15.72 -31.46 6.61
C SER A 237 -15.67 -30.53 7.82
N MET A 238 -14.52 -30.43 8.47
CA MET A 238 -14.29 -29.51 9.59
C MET A 238 -14.50 -28.05 9.17
N ILE A 239 -13.89 -27.61 8.07
CA ILE A 239 -14.06 -26.25 7.54
C ILE A 239 -15.55 -25.97 7.31
N LYS A 240 -16.28 -26.86 6.62
CA LYS A 240 -17.71 -26.68 6.36
C LYS A 240 -18.56 -26.59 7.64
N SER A 241 -18.12 -27.20 8.74
CA SER A 241 -18.85 -27.19 10.02
C SER A 241 -18.46 -26.02 10.94
N LEU A 242 -17.19 -25.57 10.90
CA LEU A 242 -16.63 -24.60 11.85
C LEU A 242 -16.62 -23.16 11.31
N THR A 243 -16.63 -22.98 9.99
CA THR A 243 -16.54 -21.64 9.40
C THR A 243 -17.88 -21.16 8.85
N PRO A 244 -18.19 -19.86 8.95
CA PRO A 244 -19.43 -19.31 8.40
C PRO A 244 -19.44 -19.39 6.87
N ALA A 245 -20.65 -19.49 6.29
CA ALA A 245 -20.82 -19.35 4.86
C ALA A 245 -20.45 -17.92 4.43
N PHE A 246 -19.80 -17.80 3.27
CA PHE A 246 -19.40 -16.49 2.76
C PHE A 246 -20.61 -15.59 2.49
N LYS A 247 -20.60 -14.39 3.10
CA LYS A 247 -21.58 -13.33 2.87
C LYS A 247 -20.86 -12.06 2.42
N ILE A 248 -21.23 -11.57 1.26
CA ILE A 248 -20.59 -10.38 0.67
C ILE A 248 -20.71 -9.15 1.57
N ASN A 249 -21.84 -8.98 2.26
CA ASN A 249 -22.04 -7.82 3.14
C ASN A 249 -21.08 -7.86 4.34
N ASP A 250 -20.87 -9.01 4.96
CA ASP A 250 -19.97 -9.17 6.10
C ASP A 250 -18.52 -8.90 5.67
N PHE A 251 -18.14 -9.34 4.47
CA PHE A 251 -16.86 -9.00 3.87
C PHE A 251 -16.72 -7.48 3.61
N LEU A 252 -17.72 -6.85 3.00
CA LEU A 252 -17.68 -5.40 2.69
C LEU A 252 -17.67 -4.51 3.93
N HIS A 253 -18.20 -5.00 5.07
CA HIS A 253 -18.12 -4.35 6.38
C HIS A 253 -16.83 -4.66 7.16
N GLY A 254 -15.95 -5.52 6.61
CA GLY A 254 -14.68 -5.85 7.24
C GLY A 254 -14.77 -6.79 8.45
N SER A 255 -15.92 -7.47 8.67
CA SER A 255 -16.10 -8.45 9.73
C SER A 255 -15.72 -9.88 9.33
N LEU A 256 -15.63 -10.15 8.02
CA LEU A 256 -15.32 -11.45 7.45
C LEU A 256 -14.28 -11.33 6.36
N THR A 257 -13.33 -12.28 6.31
CA THR A 257 -12.35 -12.42 5.22
C THR A 257 -12.56 -13.70 4.43
N PRO A 258 -12.67 -13.66 3.09
CA PRO A 258 -12.49 -14.85 2.26
C PRO A 258 -11.01 -15.26 2.28
N LEU A 259 -10.74 -16.53 2.59
CA LEU A 259 -9.40 -17.10 2.70
C LEU A 259 -9.12 -18.01 1.51
N PHE A 260 -7.97 -17.78 0.88
CA PHE A 260 -7.40 -18.61 -0.17
C PHE A 260 -6.09 -19.23 0.28
N PHE A 261 -5.89 -20.50 -0.01
CA PHE A 261 -4.61 -21.18 0.14
C PHE A 261 -3.93 -21.35 -1.23
N GLY A 262 -2.62 -21.19 -1.29
CA GLY A 262 -1.89 -21.33 -2.54
C GLY A 262 -0.37 -21.28 -2.42
N SER A 263 0.26 -21.19 -3.56
CA SER A 263 1.71 -21.03 -3.68
C SER A 263 2.04 -20.03 -4.80
N ALA A 264 2.54 -18.87 -4.40
CA ALA A 264 2.94 -17.84 -5.36
C ALA A 264 4.08 -18.32 -6.29
N ILE A 265 5.01 -19.13 -5.79
CA ILE A 265 6.12 -19.67 -6.61
C ILE A 265 5.64 -20.56 -7.76
N PHE A 266 4.58 -21.33 -7.53
CA PHE A 266 3.98 -22.19 -8.52
C PHE A 266 2.83 -21.54 -9.29
N SER A 267 2.54 -20.24 -9.03
CA SER A 267 1.39 -19.50 -9.58
C SER A 267 0.04 -20.15 -9.23
N PHE A 268 -0.01 -20.89 -8.12
CA PHE A 268 -1.16 -21.67 -7.74
C PHE A 268 -2.10 -20.88 -6.81
N GLY A 269 -3.41 -20.98 -7.04
CA GLY A 269 -4.43 -20.19 -6.33
C GLY A 269 -4.54 -18.75 -6.80
N ILE A 270 -3.65 -18.28 -7.70
CA ILE A 270 -3.64 -16.89 -8.17
C ILE A 270 -4.79 -16.58 -9.14
N PRO A 271 -5.15 -17.43 -10.11
CA PRO A 271 -6.32 -17.19 -10.95
C PRO A 271 -7.60 -17.02 -10.11
N GLN A 272 -7.78 -17.87 -9.10
CA GLN A 272 -8.95 -17.81 -8.19
C GLN A 272 -8.92 -16.52 -7.33
N LEU A 273 -7.73 -16.11 -6.88
CA LEU A 273 -7.56 -14.84 -6.17
C LEU A 273 -7.88 -13.64 -7.09
N LEU A 274 -7.43 -13.65 -8.35
CA LEU A 274 -7.76 -12.60 -9.33
C LEU A 274 -9.25 -12.52 -9.62
N ASP A 275 -9.90 -13.65 -9.78
CA ASP A 275 -11.36 -13.71 -9.94
C ASP A 275 -12.08 -13.15 -8.69
N ALA A 276 -11.60 -13.45 -7.50
CA ALA A 276 -12.13 -12.90 -6.25
C ALA A 276 -11.91 -11.39 -6.15
N ILE A 277 -10.72 -10.90 -6.51
CA ILE A 277 -10.41 -9.47 -6.56
C ILE A 277 -11.41 -8.72 -7.47
N GLY A 278 -11.70 -9.26 -8.64
CA GLY A 278 -12.66 -8.67 -9.57
C GLY A 278 -14.11 -8.74 -9.06
N ASN A 279 -14.56 -9.91 -8.65
CA ASN A 279 -15.96 -10.18 -8.35
C ASN A 279 -16.39 -9.81 -6.92
N LEU A 280 -15.51 -9.97 -5.93
CA LEU A 280 -15.81 -9.67 -4.52
C LEU A 280 -15.33 -8.29 -4.10
N GLY A 281 -14.23 -7.81 -4.69
CA GLY A 281 -13.67 -6.50 -4.37
C GLY A 281 -14.71 -5.38 -4.54
N PRO A 282 -14.78 -4.41 -3.60
CA PRO A 282 -15.71 -3.29 -3.71
C PRO A 282 -15.36 -2.37 -4.89
N GLN A 283 -16.40 -1.74 -5.41
CA GLN A 283 -16.26 -0.60 -6.31
C GLN A 283 -15.68 0.59 -5.55
N PRO A 284 -15.16 1.63 -6.25
CA PRO A 284 -14.72 2.86 -5.61
C PRO A 284 -15.77 3.43 -4.66
N LYS A 285 -15.36 3.68 -3.41
CA LYS A 285 -16.23 4.19 -2.34
C LYS A 285 -16.20 5.72 -2.30
N SER A 286 -17.23 6.33 -1.72
CA SER A 286 -17.25 7.76 -1.40
C SER A 286 -16.09 8.12 -0.47
N ARG A 287 -15.49 9.30 -0.70
CA ARG A 287 -14.34 9.77 0.07
C ARG A 287 -14.71 11.02 0.88
N PRO A 288 -14.37 11.08 2.18
CA PRO A 288 -14.64 12.24 3.00
C PRO A 288 -13.76 13.44 2.59
N SER A 289 -14.35 14.61 2.58
CA SER A 289 -13.64 15.88 2.48
C SER A 289 -14.07 16.80 3.63
N HIS A 290 -13.41 17.94 3.76
CA HIS A 290 -13.74 18.91 4.83
C HIS A 290 -15.15 19.51 4.71
N LYS A 291 -15.77 19.47 3.52
CA LYS A 291 -17.11 20.02 3.31
C LYS A 291 -18.18 18.94 3.20
N ARG A 292 -17.87 17.81 2.54
CA ARG A 292 -18.84 16.76 2.24
C ARG A 292 -18.15 15.45 1.85
N ALA A 293 -18.89 14.37 1.81
CA ALA A 293 -18.44 13.16 1.15
C ALA A 293 -18.57 13.32 -0.38
N VAL A 294 -17.53 12.94 -1.11
CA VAL A 294 -17.47 12.97 -2.58
C VAL A 294 -17.87 11.60 -3.12
N ASN A 295 -18.93 11.55 -3.93
CA ASN A 295 -19.41 10.30 -4.52
C ASN A 295 -18.64 9.99 -5.82
N PRO A 296 -18.19 8.75 -6.06
CA PRO A 296 -17.50 8.38 -7.30
C PRO A 296 -18.29 8.68 -8.58
N ASN A 297 -19.62 8.58 -8.53
CA ASN A 297 -20.51 8.79 -9.67
C ASN A 297 -20.79 10.26 -10.02
N GLU A 298 -20.19 11.22 -9.30
CA GLU A 298 -20.28 12.63 -9.66
C GLU A 298 -19.61 12.88 -11.02
N GLU A 299 -20.16 13.81 -11.78
CA GLU A 299 -19.62 14.15 -13.13
C GLU A 299 -18.29 14.92 -13.03
N GLN A 300 -18.15 15.76 -12.01
CA GLN A 300 -16.98 16.59 -11.79
C GLN A 300 -15.80 15.77 -11.30
N VAL A 301 -14.64 16.02 -11.90
CA VAL A 301 -13.39 15.35 -11.53
C VAL A 301 -12.86 15.90 -10.21
N SER A 302 -12.53 14.98 -9.32
CA SER A 302 -11.78 15.29 -8.11
C SER A 302 -10.80 14.17 -7.78
N GLY A 303 -9.77 14.49 -6.99
CA GLY A 303 -8.77 13.53 -6.56
C GLY A 303 -7.77 14.14 -5.60
N PHE A 304 -6.94 13.29 -5.01
CA PHE A 304 -5.90 13.72 -4.07
C PHE A 304 -4.57 13.01 -4.30
N VAL A 305 -3.49 13.71 -3.94
CA VAL A 305 -2.13 13.17 -3.97
C VAL A 305 -1.88 12.35 -2.72
N PHE A 306 -1.66 11.05 -2.87
CA PHE A 306 -1.31 10.18 -1.74
C PHE A 306 0.20 9.89 -1.66
N LYS A 307 0.92 10.09 -2.77
CA LYS A 307 2.36 9.84 -2.86
C LYS A 307 3.03 10.77 -3.86
N VAL A 308 4.27 11.16 -3.56
CA VAL A 308 5.21 11.82 -4.48
C VAL A 308 6.47 10.97 -4.55
N GLN A 309 6.94 10.66 -5.75
CA GLN A 309 8.14 9.88 -5.96
C GLN A 309 9.06 10.55 -6.98
N ALA A 310 10.34 10.69 -6.62
CA ALA A 310 11.38 11.19 -7.54
C ALA A 310 12.16 10.05 -8.19
N ASN A 311 12.87 10.39 -9.27
CA ASN A 311 13.89 9.56 -9.91
C ASN A 311 13.44 8.16 -10.31
N MET A 312 12.21 8.00 -10.76
CA MET A 312 11.74 6.74 -11.33
C MET A 312 12.48 6.38 -12.64
N ASP A 313 13.06 7.37 -13.33
CA ASP A 313 14.01 7.17 -14.42
C ASP A 313 15.37 7.73 -14.01
N HIS A 314 16.42 6.88 -13.98
CA HIS A 314 17.78 7.28 -13.64
C HIS A 314 18.40 8.31 -14.61
N LYS A 315 17.82 8.46 -15.81
CA LYS A 315 18.28 9.39 -16.84
C LYS A 315 17.65 10.78 -16.71
N HIS A 316 16.49 10.87 -16.06
CA HIS A 316 15.72 12.09 -15.88
C HIS A 316 15.43 12.30 -14.39
N ARG A 317 15.65 13.53 -13.88
CA ARG A 317 15.28 13.92 -12.50
C ARG A 317 13.79 14.24 -12.42
N ASP A 318 12.95 13.33 -12.89
CA ASP A 318 11.52 13.54 -12.91
C ASP A 318 10.90 13.12 -11.58
N ARG A 319 9.98 13.93 -11.09
CA ARG A 319 9.12 13.62 -9.97
C ARG A 319 7.72 13.36 -10.48
N ILE A 320 7.04 12.44 -9.86
CA ILE A 320 5.66 12.10 -10.19
C ILE A 320 4.84 12.18 -8.91
N ALA A 321 3.74 12.91 -8.96
CA ALA A 321 2.69 12.87 -7.96
C ALA A 321 1.66 11.81 -8.35
N PHE A 322 1.41 10.84 -7.45
CA PHE A 322 0.40 9.81 -7.62
C PHE A 322 -0.91 10.34 -7.08
N VAL A 323 -1.89 10.44 -7.94
CA VAL A 323 -3.21 10.97 -7.65
C VAL A 323 -4.24 9.86 -7.71
N ARG A 324 -5.01 9.67 -6.64
CA ARG A 324 -6.22 8.86 -6.64
C ARG A 324 -7.38 9.73 -7.14
N LEU A 325 -8.04 9.31 -8.21
CA LEU A 325 -9.28 9.93 -8.67
C LEU A 325 -10.45 9.46 -7.81
N CYS A 326 -11.20 10.42 -7.27
CA CYS A 326 -12.32 10.18 -6.36
C CYS A 326 -13.67 10.29 -7.03
N SER A 327 -13.79 11.11 -8.07
CA SER A 327 -15.02 11.31 -8.84
C SER A 327 -14.74 11.70 -10.29
N GLY A 328 -15.73 11.54 -11.14
CA GLY A 328 -15.77 12.03 -12.51
C GLY A 328 -14.93 11.26 -13.51
N LYS A 329 -14.90 11.82 -14.72
CA LYS A 329 -14.10 11.33 -15.86
C LYS A 329 -12.99 12.33 -16.16
N PHE A 330 -11.77 12.00 -15.79
CA PHE A 330 -10.58 12.77 -16.14
C PHE A 330 -10.25 12.61 -17.62
N LYS A 331 -9.86 13.72 -18.29
CA LYS A 331 -9.33 13.73 -19.65
C LYS A 331 -8.00 14.48 -19.68
N ARG A 332 -7.09 13.99 -20.51
CA ARG A 332 -5.81 14.66 -20.76
C ARG A 332 -6.02 16.12 -21.19
N GLY A 333 -5.23 17.02 -20.65
CA GLY A 333 -5.33 18.45 -20.91
C GLY A 333 -6.41 19.17 -20.11
N MET A 334 -7.16 18.48 -19.23
CA MET A 334 -8.10 19.15 -18.33
C MET A 334 -7.36 20.15 -17.43
N LYS A 335 -8.07 21.24 -17.11
CA LYS A 335 -7.66 22.21 -16.10
C LYS A 335 -8.32 21.84 -14.78
N LEU A 336 -7.51 21.52 -13.80
CA LEU A 336 -7.97 21.23 -12.46
C LEU A 336 -7.54 22.33 -11.49
N PHE A 337 -8.41 22.65 -10.55
CA PHE A 337 -8.15 23.58 -9.48
C PHE A 337 -7.33 22.88 -8.40
N HIS A 338 -6.11 23.35 -8.19
CA HIS A 338 -5.23 22.90 -7.12
C HIS A 338 -5.55 23.68 -5.85
N VAL A 339 -6.22 23.03 -4.92
CA VAL A 339 -6.87 23.67 -3.77
C VAL A 339 -5.88 24.44 -2.90
N ARG A 340 -4.72 23.84 -2.54
CA ARG A 340 -3.71 24.48 -1.68
C ARG A 340 -3.15 25.77 -2.28
N SER A 341 -2.91 25.81 -3.58
CA SER A 341 -2.33 27.00 -4.22
C SER A 341 -3.37 27.98 -4.75
N GLY A 342 -4.66 27.62 -4.78
CA GLY A 342 -5.72 28.44 -5.36
C GLY A 342 -5.61 28.66 -6.87
N LYS A 343 -4.86 27.81 -7.60
CA LYS A 343 -4.58 27.99 -9.03
C LYS A 343 -5.17 26.88 -9.87
N LEU A 344 -5.57 27.25 -11.09
CA LEU A 344 -5.91 26.27 -12.14
C LEU A 344 -4.63 25.77 -12.79
N ILE A 345 -4.46 24.44 -12.82
CA ILE A 345 -3.32 23.75 -13.40
C ILE A 345 -3.79 22.85 -14.52
N THR A 346 -3.15 22.95 -15.69
CA THR A 346 -3.42 22.08 -16.83
C THR A 346 -2.62 20.77 -16.69
N ILE A 347 -3.29 19.63 -16.71
CA ILE A 347 -2.67 18.31 -16.64
C ILE A 347 -2.42 17.81 -18.07
N SER A 348 -1.26 18.18 -18.63
CA SER A 348 -0.94 17.93 -20.04
C SER A 348 -0.42 16.52 -20.31
N ASN A 349 0.37 15.94 -19.40
CA ASN A 349 1.04 14.67 -19.58
C ASN A 349 0.80 13.73 -18.39
N PRO A 350 -0.46 13.32 -18.16
CA PRO A 350 -0.74 12.32 -17.13
C PRO A 350 -0.14 10.98 -17.57
N ILE A 351 0.43 10.27 -16.60
CA ILE A 351 1.08 8.98 -16.80
C ILE A 351 0.17 7.90 -16.24
N PHE A 352 0.03 6.84 -16.99
CA PHE A 352 -0.58 5.61 -16.55
C PHE A 352 0.50 4.56 -16.30
N PHE A 353 0.38 3.85 -15.19
CA PHE A 353 1.35 2.85 -14.78
C PHE A 353 0.90 1.48 -15.28
N LEU A 354 1.12 1.17 -16.56
CA LEU A 354 0.98 -0.16 -17.08
C LEU A 354 2.25 -0.95 -16.72
N ALA A 355 2.10 -1.99 -15.97
CA ALA A 355 3.09 -2.91 -15.38
C ALA A 355 4.60 -2.76 -15.77
N GLN A 356 4.93 -2.44 -17.01
CA GLN A 356 6.32 -2.21 -17.50
C GLN A 356 6.51 -0.87 -18.20
N ASP A 357 5.43 -0.22 -18.65
CA ASP A 357 5.52 0.95 -19.51
C ASP A 357 4.76 2.13 -18.90
N ARG A 358 5.35 3.31 -19.04
CA ARG A 358 4.69 4.58 -18.76
C ARG A 358 4.03 5.04 -20.04
N ASN A 359 2.72 4.85 -20.13
CA ASN A 359 1.97 5.35 -21.27
C ASN A 359 1.28 6.66 -20.92
N ILE A 360 1.19 7.55 -21.90
CA ILE A 360 0.40 8.76 -21.77
C ILE A 360 -1.06 8.34 -21.70
N LEU A 361 -1.76 8.83 -20.68
CA LEU A 361 -3.15 8.51 -20.43
C LEU A 361 -4.03 9.57 -21.08
N ASP A 362 -5.00 9.14 -21.90
CA ASP A 362 -5.98 10.06 -22.47
C ASP A 362 -7.22 10.24 -21.58
N GLU A 363 -7.68 9.17 -20.94
CA GLU A 363 -8.87 9.18 -20.07
C GLU A 363 -8.67 8.29 -18.82
N ALA A 364 -9.21 8.74 -17.68
CA ALA A 364 -9.27 7.98 -16.43
C ALA A 364 -10.56 8.28 -15.67
N TRP A 365 -10.95 7.41 -14.75
CA TRP A 365 -12.22 7.46 -14.06
C TRP A 365 -12.02 7.39 -12.55
N ALA A 366 -13.06 7.74 -11.80
CA ALA A 366 -13.04 7.54 -10.35
C ALA A 366 -12.63 6.09 -10.01
N GLY A 367 -11.68 5.96 -9.10
CA GLY A 367 -11.06 4.68 -8.78
C GLY A 367 -9.66 4.52 -9.37
N ASP A 368 -9.33 5.16 -10.48
CA ASP A 368 -8.01 5.04 -11.09
C ASP A 368 -6.94 5.83 -10.32
N ILE A 369 -5.71 5.38 -10.49
CA ILE A 369 -4.51 6.07 -10.00
C ILE A 369 -3.74 6.59 -11.20
N ILE A 370 -3.52 7.90 -11.25
CA ILE A 370 -2.76 8.55 -12.30
C ILE A 370 -1.48 9.19 -11.75
N GLY A 371 -0.44 9.21 -12.55
CA GLY A 371 0.77 9.97 -12.27
C GLY A 371 0.74 11.34 -12.93
N ILE A 372 1.05 12.38 -12.18
CA ILE A 372 1.19 13.73 -12.70
C ILE A 372 2.65 14.16 -12.56
N PRO A 373 3.33 14.60 -13.66
CA PRO A 373 4.68 15.15 -13.56
C PRO A 373 4.71 16.30 -12.54
N ASN A 374 5.63 16.22 -11.59
CA ASN A 374 5.73 17.15 -10.47
C ASN A 374 7.07 17.87 -10.47
N HIS A 375 7.07 19.16 -10.75
CA HIS A 375 8.26 20.00 -10.69
C HIS A 375 8.45 20.70 -9.32
N GLY A 376 7.94 20.09 -8.23
CA GLY A 376 7.98 20.64 -6.88
C GLY A 376 6.75 21.49 -6.52
N GLN A 377 5.66 21.33 -7.28
CA GLN A 377 4.40 22.06 -7.04
C GLN A 377 3.41 21.28 -6.17
N PHE A 378 3.47 19.96 -6.25
CA PHE A 378 2.50 19.07 -5.61
C PHE A 378 3.12 18.36 -4.41
N MET A 379 2.36 18.33 -3.32
CA MET A 379 2.70 17.67 -2.06
C MET A 379 1.71 16.55 -1.76
N ILE A 380 2.10 15.64 -0.88
CA ILE A 380 1.19 14.63 -0.34
C ILE A 380 0.07 15.34 0.42
N GLY A 381 -1.18 14.94 0.15
CA GLY A 381 -2.38 15.58 0.71
C GLY A 381 -3.01 16.65 -0.19
N ASP A 382 -2.33 17.11 -1.24
CA ASP A 382 -2.91 18.05 -2.18
C ASP A 382 -4.16 17.49 -2.85
N SER A 383 -5.19 18.33 -2.94
CA SER A 383 -6.46 18.01 -3.57
C SER A 383 -6.61 18.74 -4.90
N PHE A 384 -7.15 18.04 -5.87
CA PHE A 384 -7.49 18.55 -7.19
C PHE A 384 -8.98 18.40 -7.43
N THR A 385 -9.61 19.45 -7.97
CA THR A 385 -11.03 19.47 -8.35
C THR A 385 -11.22 20.22 -9.66
N GLU A 386 -12.38 20.12 -10.28
CA GLU A 386 -12.67 20.99 -11.43
C GLU A 386 -12.99 22.44 -11.03
N ARG A 387 -13.73 22.63 -9.95
CA ARG A 387 -14.26 23.95 -9.57
C ARG A 387 -14.42 24.18 -8.07
N GLU A 388 -14.45 23.11 -7.28
CA GLU A 388 -14.82 23.16 -5.88
C GLU A 388 -13.58 23.24 -4.99
N ASP A 389 -13.63 24.07 -3.95
CA ASP A 389 -12.62 24.08 -2.89
C ASP A 389 -12.90 22.94 -1.93
N LEU A 390 -12.35 21.76 -2.23
CA LEU A 390 -12.48 20.53 -1.46
C LEU A 390 -11.10 20.00 -1.05
N LYS A 391 -10.90 19.77 0.25
CA LYS A 391 -9.72 19.05 0.76
C LYS A 391 -10.14 17.66 1.21
N PHE A 392 -9.53 16.63 0.65
CA PHE A 392 -9.74 15.26 1.09
C PHE A 392 -9.07 15.02 2.44
N LEU A 393 -9.75 14.26 3.31
CA LEU A 393 -9.32 13.96 4.68
C LEU A 393 -8.68 12.57 4.78
N GLY A 394 -7.98 12.32 5.89
CA GLY A 394 -7.52 10.99 6.27
C GLY A 394 -6.12 10.60 5.74
N ILE A 395 -5.32 11.56 5.27
CA ILE A 395 -3.91 11.30 4.93
C ILE A 395 -3.05 11.61 6.15
N PRO A 396 -2.54 10.58 6.86
CA PRO A 396 -1.83 10.79 8.10
C PRO A 396 -0.36 11.17 7.86
N SER A 397 0.17 11.96 8.76
CA SER A 397 1.59 12.23 8.92
C SER A 397 1.96 11.95 10.38
N PHE A 398 2.85 11.00 10.63
CA PHE A 398 3.21 10.56 11.98
C PHE A 398 4.47 11.27 12.47
N ALA A 399 4.59 11.46 13.78
CA ALA A 399 5.82 11.90 14.39
C ALA A 399 6.90 10.81 14.20
N PRO A 400 8.15 11.21 13.89
CA PRO A 400 9.23 10.28 13.71
C PRO A 400 9.69 9.67 15.03
N GLU A 401 10.18 8.42 14.97
CA GLU A 401 10.74 7.71 16.12
C GLU A 401 12.24 7.97 16.30
N ILE A 402 12.94 8.30 15.21
CA ILE A 402 14.38 8.55 15.21
C ILE A 402 14.65 9.95 14.66
N LEU A 403 15.37 10.76 15.43
CA LEU A 403 15.80 12.08 15.03
C LEU A 403 17.33 12.11 14.88
N LYS A 404 17.83 12.70 13.78
CA LYS A 404 19.25 12.87 13.53
C LYS A 404 19.53 14.28 13.01
N LYS A 405 20.62 14.87 13.46
CA LYS A 405 21.17 16.08 12.85
C LYS A 405 21.86 15.68 11.54
N VAL A 406 21.68 16.48 10.51
CA VAL A 406 22.31 16.24 9.20
C VAL A 406 23.23 17.38 8.82
N SER A 407 24.42 17.03 8.35
CA SER A 407 25.43 17.97 7.86
C SER A 407 26.16 17.40 6.66
N THR A 408 26.84 18.27 5.92
CA THR A 408 27.72 17.85 4.82
C THR A 408 29.18 18.00 5.23
N LEU A 409 30.02 17.09 4.74
CA LEU A 409 31.47 17.18 4.90
C LEU A 409 32.09 18.27 4.01
N ASP A 410 31.35 18.73 3.00
CA ASP A 410 31.78 19.79 2.07
C ASP A 410 30.91 21.04 2.27
N PRO A 411 31.40 22.10 2.92
CA PRO A 411 30.63 23.33 3.18
C PRO A 411 30.04 23.98 1.93
N LEU A 412 30.69 23.84 0.76
CA LEU A 412 30.22 24.41 -0.50
C LEU A 412 28.92 23.73 -0.98
N LYS A 413 28.65 22.52 -0.51
CA LYS A 413 27.45 21.77 -0.84
C LYS A 413 26.29 21.94 0.16
N ALA A 414 26.42 22.79 1.18
CA ALA A 414 25.41 22.99 2.21
C ALA A 414 24.04 23.40 1.63
N LYS A 415 23.99 24.35 0.68
CA LYS A 415 22.75 24.74 0.00
C LYS A 415 22.15 23.61 -0.85
N HIS A 416 23.00 22.80 -1.48
CA HIS A 416 22.54 21.65 -2.25
C HIS A 416 21.97 20.56 -1.34
N LEU A 417 22.58 20.33 -0.16
CA LEU A 417 22.05 19.43 0.85
C LEU A 417 20.67 19.89 1.33
N GLU A 418 20.50 21.16 1.67
CA GLU A 418 19.22 21.70 2.09
C GLU A 418 18.13 21.49 1.02
N LYS A 419 18.45 21.76 -0.26
CA LYS A 419 17.52 21.48 -1.35
C LYS A 419 17.18 20.00 -1.45
N ALA A 420 18.15 19.09 -1.30
CA ALA A 420 17.92 17.66 -1.32
C ALA A 420 17.01 17.22 -0.15
N LEU A 421 17.26 17.73 1.07
CA LEU A 421 16.46 17.41 2.24
C LEU A 421 15.00 17.90 2.10
N LYS A 422 14.79 19.12 1.60
CA LYS A 422 13.43 19.61 1.31
C LYS A 422 12.72 18.70 0.31
N GLN A 423 13.44 18.25 -0.71
CA GLN A 423 12.89 17.34 -1.70
C GLN A 423 12.49 15.98 -1.11
N PHE A 424 13.32 15.39 -0.24
CA PHE A 424 12.97 14.14 0.45
C PHE A 424 11.80 14.30 1.43
N ALA A 425 11.67 15.48 2.05
CA ALA A 425 10.52 15.78 2.89
C ALA A 425 9.22 15.92 2.07
N GLU A 426 9.29 16.56 0.88
CA GLU A 426 8.16 16.66 -0.06
C GLU A 426 7.73 15.27 -0.61
N GLU A 427 8.68 14.34 -0.80
CA GLU A 427 8.42 12.95 -1.13
C GLU A 427 7.81 12.15 0.04
N GLY A 428 7.88 12.70 1.26
CA GLY A 428 7.42 12.03 2.48
C GLY A 428 8.32 10.88 2.94
N VAL A 429 9.55 10.77 2.42
CA VAL A 429 10.52 9.74 2.81
C VAL A 429 11.06 9.98 4.21
N MET A 430 11.08 11.24 4.64
CA MET A 430 11.49 11.67 5.97
C MET A 430 10.74 12.93 6.39
N LYS A 431 10.83 13.32 7.67
CA LYS A 431 10.46 14.65 8.16
C LYS A 431 11.69 15.55 8.20
N LEU A 432 11.52 16.81 7.86
CA LEU A 432 12.55 17.82 8.00
C LEU A 432 12.11 18.86 9.04
N PHE A 433 12.94 19.06 10.06
CA PHE A 433 12.74 20.07 11.08
C PHE A 433 13.91 21.04 11.05
N ILE A 434 13.62 22.33 10.99
CA ILE A 434 14.61 23.39 10.98
C ILE A 434 14.48 24.17 12.28
N SER A 435 15.53 24.19 13.08
CA SER A 435 15.55 24.92 14.36
C SER A 435 15.44 26.43 14.12
N GLU A 436 14.55 27.11 14.86
CA GLU A 436 14.34 28.54 14.78
C GLU A 436 15.56 29.37 15.26
N VAL A 437 16.42 28.79 16.10
CA VAL A 437 17.56 29.53 16.70
C VAL A 437 18.86 29.31 15.96
N THR A 438 19.10 28.09 15.50
CA THR A 438 20.45 27.68 15.05
C THR A 438 20.52 27.29 13.58
N ASP A 439 19.40 27.31 12.85
CA ASP A 439 19.28 26.80 11.47
C ASP A 439 19.79 25.36 11.29
N ILE A 440 19.89 24.61 12.41
CA ILE A 440 20.27 23.20 12.40
C ILE A 440 19.13 22.40 11.75
N LYS A 441 19.50 21.57 10.79
CA LYS A 441 18.59 20.68 10.07
C LYS A 441 18.56 19.35 10.77
N ILE A 442 17.37 18.96 11.24
CA ILE A 442 17.10 17.71 11.91
C ILE A 442 16.18 16.90 11.00
N ILE A 443 16.59 15.69 10.69
CA ILE A 443 15.75 14.74 9.96
C ILE A 443 15.08 13.78 10.95
N GLY A 444 13.84 13.42 10.64
CA GLY A 444 13.06 12.45 11.38
C GLY A 444 12.64 11.30 10.50
N VAL A 445 12.83 10.07 10.97
CA VAL A 445 12.47 8.83 10.29
C VAL A 445 11.79 7.85 11.25
N VAL A 446 11.11 6.84 10.71
CA VAL A 446 10.44 5.81 11.50
C VAL A 446 11.44 4.73 11.95
N GLY A 447 12.39 4.36 11.08
CA GLY A 447 13.32 3.28 11.39
C GLY A 447 14.73 3.48 10.84
N PRO A 448 15.72 2.69 11.34
CA PRO A 448 17.13 2.86 11.01
C PRO A 448 17.44 2.59 9.53
N LEU A 449 16.72 1.69 8.86
CA LEU A 449 16.93 1.39 7.45
C LEU A 449 16.63 2.61 6.55
N GLN A 450 15.69 3.47 6.96
CA GLN A 450 15.44 4.72 6.22
C GLN A 450 16.65 5.66 6.23
N LEU A 451 17.44 5.68 7.31
CA LEU A 451 18.67 6.48 7.37
C LEU A 451 19.70 5.99 6.35
N ASP A 452 19.89 4.66 6.25
CA ASP A 452 20.79 4.06 5.27
C ASP A 452 20.37 4.41 3.83
N VAL A 453 19.07 4.26 3.54
CA VAL A 453 18.48 4.60 2.24
C VAL A 453 18.67 6.08 1.91
N LEU A 454 18.40 6.96 2.86
CA LEU A 454 18.57 8.41 2.68
C LEU A 454 20.02 8.77 2.41
N LEU A 455 20.97 8.21 3.16
CA LEU A 455 22.39 8.49 2.97
C LEU A 455 22.88 8.07 1.59
N GLU A 456 22.48 6.88 1.15
CA GLU A 456 22.82 6.37 -0.18
C GLU A 456 22.17 7.21 -1.29
N ARG A 457 20.91 7.65 -1.13
CA ARG A 457 20.23 8.53 -2.07
C ARG A 457 20.88 9.90 -2.15
N ILE A 458 21.25 10.52 -1.00
CA ILE A 458 21.98 11.80 -0.98
C ILE A 458 23.29 11.68 -1.74
N LYS A 459 24.02 10.57 -1.55
CA LYS A 459 25.29 10.31 -2.22
C LYS A 459 25.12 10.00 -3.70
N SER A 460 24.20 9.12 -4.07
CA SER A 460 24.03 8.65 -5.46
C SER A 460 23.33 9.68 -6.35
N GLU A 461 22.26 10.31 -5.86
CA GLU A 461 21.42 11.23 -6.65
C GLU A 461 21.98 12.66 -6.67
N TYR A 462 22.50 13.15 -5.54
CA TYR A 462 22.94 14.54 -5.40
C TYR A 462 24.46 14.71 -5.37
N LYS A 463 25.22 13.61 -5.23
CA LYS A 463 26.70 13.63 -5.13
C LYS A 463 27.19 14.46 -3.94
N ILE A 464 26.49 14.41 -2.82
CA ILE A 464 26.79 15.14 -1.59
C ILE A 464 27.35 14.16 -0.54
N PRO A 465 28.54 14.42 0.03
CA PRO A 465 29.05 13.66 1.17
C PRO A 465 28.36 14.15 2.45
N ALA A 466 27.23 13.55 2.78
CA ALA A 466 26.48 13.86 4.00
C ALA A 466 26.82 12.90 5.14
N LYS A 467 26.61 13.35 6.37
CA LYS A 467 26.69 12.54 7.58
C LYS A 467 25.50 12.84 8.49
N PHE A 468 25.11 11.82 9.25
CA PHE A 468 24.11 11.92 10.31
C PHE A 468 24.83 11.91 11.66
N GLU A 469 24.39 12.77 12.55
CA GLU A 469 24.93 12.90 13.91
C GLU A 469 23.79 12.76 14.92
N GLU A 470 24.12 12.32 16.12
CA GLU A 470 23.17 12.24 17.21
C GLU A 470 22.63 13.63 17.56
N THR A 471 21.41 13.66 18.03
CA THR A 471 20.76 14.86 18.56
C THR A 471 20.32 14.63 20.00
N GLN A 472 20.18 15.71 20.75
CA GLN A 472 19.64 15.66 22.11
C GLN A 472 18.12 15.39 22.17
N TYR A 473 17.45 15.40 21.03
CA TYR A 473 16.01 15.22 20.95
C TYR A 473 15.64 13.76 20.68
N LYS A 474 14.67 13.25 21.45
CA LYS A 474 14.17 11.88 21.36
C LYS A 474 12.86 11.74 20.58
N GLY A 475 12.17 12.87 20.36
CA GLY A 475 10.89 12.88 19.66
C GLY A 475 10.50 14.28 19.20
N ALA A 476 9.40 14.34 18.48
CA ALA A 476 8.82 15.58 17.97
C ALA A 476 7.29 15.51 18.08
N CYS A 477 6.63 16.65 18.25
CA CYS A 477 5.18 16.76 18.11
C CYS A 477 4.81 18.11 17.51
N TRP A 478 3.71 18.12 16.74
CA TRP A 478 3.15 19.33 16.17
C TRP A 478 2.30 20.07 17.19
N LEU A 479 2.37 21.39 17.15
CA LEU A 479 1.61 22.27 18.03
C LEU A 479 0.35 22.77 17.32
N SER A 480 -0.79 22.68 18.00
CA SER A 480 -2.06 23.26 17.54
C SER A 480 -2.85 23.83 18.70
N GLY A 481 -3.84 24.70 18.44
CA GLY A 481 -4.68 25.31 19.46
C GLY A 481 -4.54 26.83 19.52
N SER A 482 -4.49 27.42 20.72
CA SER A 482 -4.44 28.87 20.92
C SER A 482 -3.15 29.48 20.36
N GLU A 483 -3.25 30.32 19.32
CA GLU A 483 -2.08 31.00 18.72
C GLU A 483 -1.30 31.83 19.74
N THR A 484 -1.99 32.45 20.70
CA THR A 484 -1.37 33.26 21.75
C THR A 484 -0.53 32.39 22.68
N GLU A 485 -1.04 31.23 23.11
CA GLU A 485 -0.30 30.32 23.98
C GLU A 485 0.82 29.61 23.20
N ILE A 486 0.63 29.28 21.91
CA ILE A 486 1.70 28.75 21.04
C ILE A 486 2.85 29.74 20.96
N LYS A 487 2.60 31.04 20.75
CA LYS A 487 3.65 32.08 20.75
C LYS A 487 4.38 32.15 22.08
N GLN A 488 3.65 32.11 23.22
CA GLN A 488 4.27 32.11 24.55
C GLN A 488 5.11 30.84 24.80
N LEU A 489 4.64 29.67 24.33
CA LEU A 489 5.38 28.42 24.42
C LEU A 489 6.66 28.48 23.57
N VAL A 490 6.59 29.01 22.36
CA VAL A 490 7.72 29.21 21.45
C VAL A 490 8.76 30.12 22.09
N ASP A 491 8.36 31.25 22.65
CA ASP A 491 9.26 32.20 23.32
C ASP A 491 9.93 31.60 24.56
N ALA A 492 9.19 30.75 25.31
CA ALA A 492 9.71 30.11 26.52
C ALA A 492 10.65 28.93 26.25
N ASN A 493 10.59 28.32 25.05
CA ASN A 493 11.32 27.07 24.72
C ASN A 493 12.04 27.16 23.36
N ARG A 494 12.58 28.31 23.01
CA ARG A 494 13.16 28.57 21.66
C ARG A 494 14.13 27.50 21.16
N ASP A 495 14.89 26.89 22.03
CA ASP A 495 15.86 25.83 21.74
C ASP A 495 15.23 24.45 21.46
N GLN A 496 13.94 24.26 21.78
CA GLN A 496 13.16 23.04 21.49
C GLN A 496 12.13 23.27 20.38
N ILE A 497 12.14 24.46 19.76
CA ILE A 497 11.19 24.79 18.69
C ILE A 497 11.86 24.67 17.33
N ALA A 498 11.11 24.08 16.40
CA ALA A 498 11.47 23.97 15.00
C ALA A 498 10.27 24.24 14.10
N ARG A 499 10.54 24.40 12.82
CA ARG A 499 9.54 24.41 11.75
C ARG A 499 9.67 23.15 10.92
N ASP A 500 8.53 22.58 10.54
CA ASP A 500 8.51 21.51 9.54
C ASP A 500 8.55 22.08 8.10
N ASN A 501 8.47 21.21 7.10
CA ASN A 501 8.51 21.60 5.70
C ASN A 501 7.29 22.43 5.24
N ASP A 502 6.16 22.33 5.97
CA ASP A 502 4.93 23.11 5.74
C ASP A 502 4.91 24.41 6.54
N ASN A 503 6.00 24.70 7.26
CA ASN A 503 6.14 25.85 8.14
C ASN A 503 5.27 25.77 9.42
N ASP A 504 4.85 24.58 9.83
CA ASP A 504 4.13 24.37 11.08
C ASP A 504 5.06 24.29 12.27
N TRP A 505 4.56 24.74 13.43
CA TRP A 505 5.30 24.69 14.67
C TRP A 505 5.47 23.25 15.19
N VAL A 506 6.71 22.90 15.52
CA VAL A 506 7.10 21.60 16.07
C VAL A 506 7.84 21.80 17.38
N PHE A 507 7.40 21.07 18.41
CA PHE A 507 8.10 20.95 19.67
C PHE A 507 8.99 19.71 19.65
N LEU A 508 10.31 19.91 19.83
CA LEU A 508 11.33 18.85 19.86
C LEU A 508 11.50 18.39 21.32
N ILE A 509 11.21 17.12 21.57
CA ILE A 509 11.17 16.54 22.91
C ILE A 509 12.56 16.01 23.28
N ARG A 510 13.16 16.50 24.37
CA ARG A 510 14.41 15.96 24.94
C ARG A 510 14.13 14.82 25.89
N ILE A 511 13.21 15.06 26.83
CA ILE A 511 12.76 14.09 27.82
C ILE A 511 11.24 14.23 28.01
N ASP A 512 10.58 13.17 28.42
CA ASP A 512 9.13 13.15 28.60
C ASP A 512 8.65 14.16 29.65
N TRP A 513 9.47 14.45 30.65
CA TRP A 513 9.17 15.45 31.66
C TRP A 513 8.98 16.87 31.06
N ASP A 514 9.80 17.26 30.09
CA ASP A 514 9.67 18.55 29.39
C ASP A 514 8.31 18.66 28.69
N LEU A 515 7.88 17.58 28.03
CA LEU A 515 6.58 17.52 27.37
C LEU A 515 5.44 17.67 28.38
N GLN A 516 5.48 16.91 29.49
CA GLN A 516 4.43 16.97 30.52
C GLN A 516 4.37 18.34 31.21
N LYS A 517 5.52 18.93 31.52
CA LYS A 517 5.61 20.30 32.09
C LYS A 517 4.98 21.35 31.16
N ASN A 518 5.28 21.28 29.86
CA ASN A 518 4.73 22.22 28.90
C ASN A 518 3.23 21.99 28.66
N LYS A 519 2.74 20.75 28.65
CA LYS A 519 1.29 20.45 28.61
C LYS A 519 0.53 21.05 29.80
N GLN A 520 1.12 21.00 31.00
CA GLN A 520 0.50 21.62 32.19
C GLN A 520 0.54 23.15 32.15
N LYS A 521 1.63 23.72 31.64
CA LYS A 521 1.82 25.18 31.58
C LYS A 521 0.98 25.86 30.48
N PHE A 522 0.71 25.16 29.40
CA PHE A 522 -0.02 25.67 28.23
C PHE A 522 -1.20 24.74 27.90
N PRO A 523 -2.27 24.76 28.68
CA PRO A 523 -3.37 23.79 28.60
C PRO A 523 -4.21 23.90 27.31
N ASN A 524 -4.19 25.04 26.63
CA ASN A 524 -4.89 25.24 25.35
C ASN A 524 -4.00 25.00 24.12
N VAL A 525 -2.80 24.44 24.32
CA VAL A 525 -1.92 23.96 23.26
C VAL A 525 -1.95 22.44 23.21
N ASN A 526 -2.32 21.91 22.05
CA ASN A 526 -2.26 20.48 21.79
C ASN A 526 -0.88 20.09 21.25
N PHE A 527 -0.31 19.03 21.81
CA PHE A 527 0.94 18.41 21.37
C PHE A 527 0.61 17.09 20.65
N ASN A 528 0.58 17.15 19.31
CA ASN A 528 0.07 16.06 18.48
C ASN A 528 1.21 15.18 17.97
N SER A 529 1.11 13.87 18.18
CA SER A 529 2.02 12.88 17.58
C SER A 529 1.67 12.57 16.12
N THR A 530 0.50 13.01 15.65
CA THR A 530 0.04 12.87 14.28
C THR A 530 -0.41 14.23 13.76
N LYS A 531 -0.07 14.49 12.50
CA LYS A 531 -0.58 15.63 11.74
C LYS A 531 -1.50 15.05 10.68
N GLU A 532 -2.80 15.18 10.87
CA GLU A 532 -3.73 14.99 9.77
C GLU A 532 -3.72 16.27 8.93
N THR A 533 -4.01 16.15 7.64
CA THR A 533 -4.22 17.33 6.80
C THR A 533 -5.39 18.10 7.39
N GLN A 534 -5.09 19.05 8.26
CA GLN A 534 -6.11 19.84 8.94
C GLN A 534 -6.81 20.74 7.95
N VAL A 535 -8.11 20.81 8.11
CA VAL A 535 -9.03 21.74 7.44
C VAL A 535 -8.71 23.19 7.83
#